data_0a151714c6cb6c277484505f70e112db
#
_entry.id   0a151714c6cb6c277484505f70e112db
#
_cell.length_a   1.000
_cell.length_b   1.000
_cell.length_c   1.000
_cell.angle_alpha   90.00
_cell.angle_beta   90.00
_cell.angle_gamma   90.00
#
_symmetry.space_group_name_H-M   'P 1'
#
loop_
_entity.id
_entity.type
_entity.pdbx_description
1 polymer ?
#
loop_
_entity_poly.entity_id
_entity_poly.type
_entity_poly.pdbx_seq_one_letter_code
_entity_poly.pdbx_strand_id
1 'polypeptide(L)'
;SPEDVLKSERGSAFVDNTATKIYLPNPYANEKDYTEGFKCTKDEFSIIKGLDTQSRLMLIKQGPVSVMIRLDLGNFKRALKIFSGTAGTTQFGEKLFSLVGDAPEVWIPYFFGDKPLPTSEKEEA
;
A
#
# COMPACT_ATOMS: atom_id res chain seq x y z
N SER A 1 -3.34 -1.66 14.52
CA SER A 1 -4.05 -2.92 14.17
C SER A 1 -5.56 -2.72 14.23
N PRO A 2 -6.38 -3.61 13.66
CA PRO A 2 -7.83 -3.57 13.82
C PRO A 2 -8.26 -3.52 15.29
N GLU A 3 -7.60 -4.28 16.14
CA GLU A 3 -7.83 -4.33 17.58
C GLU A 3 -7.59 -2.97 18.27
N ASP A 4 -6.59 -2.21 17.86
CA ASP A 4 -6.29 -0.88 18.43
C ASP A 4 -7.43 0.11 18.12
N VAL A 5 -8.01 0.03 16.91
CA VAL A 5 -9.17 0.84 16.56
C VAL A 5 -10.35 0.52 17.46
N LEU A 6 -10.65 -0.76 17.68
CA LEU A 6 -11.79 -1.20 18.48
C LEU A 6 -11.63 -0.88 19.97
N LYS A 7 -10.40 -0.87 20.49
CA LYS A 7 -10.09 -0.51 21.88
C LYS A 7 -10.09 0.99 22.15
N SER A 8 -10.07 1.83 21.14
CA SER A 8 -10.11 3.27 21.31
C SER A 8 -11.49 3.73 21.78
N GLU A 9 -11.54 4.76 22.61
CA GLU A 9 -12.79 5.34 23.13
C GLU A 9 -13.78 5.75 22.02
N ARG A 10 -13.27 6.04 20.81
CA ARG A 10 -14.06 6.46 19.65
C ARG A 10 -14.15 5.39 18.56
N GLY A 11 -13.63 4.19 18.82
CA GLY A 11 -13.51 3.15 17.82
C GLY A 11 -14.84 2.69 17.24
N SER A 12 -15.86 2.45 18.08
CA SER A 12 -17.20 2.09 17.62
C SER A 12 -17.83 3.20 16.77
N ALA A 13 -17.75 4.45 17.22
CA ALA A 13 -18.27 5.59 16.47
C ALA A 13 -17.55 5.75 15.11
N PHE A 14 -16.24 5.51 15.06
CA PHE A 14 -15.48 5.52 13.82
C PHE A 14 -15.98 4.44 12.86
N VAL A 15 -16.14 3.21 13.34
CA VAL A 15 -16.63 2.09 12.52
C VAL A 15 -18.05 2.34 12.02
N ASP A 16 -18.95 2.84 12.89
CA ASP A 16 -20.34 3.08 12.57
C ASP A 16 -20.53 4.23 11.57
N ASN A 17 -19.70 5.26 11.65
CA ASN A 17 -19.77 6.42 10.75
C ASN A 17 -18.98 6.24 9.44
N THR A 18 -18.24 5.15 9.28
CA THR A 18 -17.50 4.88 8.05
C THR A 18 -18.40 4.17 7.05
N ALA A 19 -18.86 4.88 6.03
CA ALA A 19 -19.79 4.34 5.03
C ALA A 19 -19.17 3.23 4.17
N THR A 20 -17.90 3.36 3.81
CA THR A 20 -17.17 2.38 3.01
C THR A 20 -15.98 1.83 3.78
N LYS A 21 -15.89 0.52 3.87
CA LYS A 21 -14.80 -0.20 4.54
C LYS A 21 -14.06 -1.06 3.53
N ILE A 22 -12.73 -1.00 3.56
CA ILE A 22 -11.86 -1.82 2.71
C ILE A 22 -11.07 -2.75 3.62
N TYR A 23 -11.24 -4.05 3.40
CA TYR A 23 -10.53 -5.09 4.15
C TYR A 23 -9.49 -5.75 3.27
N LEU A 24 -8.25 -5.69 3.70
CA LEU A 24 -7.13 -6.43 3.10
C LEU A 24 -7.08 -7.84 3.69
N PRO A 25 -6.46 -8.79 2.97
CA PRO A 25 -6.22 -10.13 3.50
C PRO A 25 -5.52 -10.08 4.86
N ASN A 26 -6.07 -10.79 5.84
CA ASN A 26 -5.48 -10.87 7.17
C ASN A 26 -5.62 -12.30 7.73
N PRO A 27 -4.61 -13.16 7.54
CA PRO A 27 -4.64 -14.53 8.04
C PRO A 27 -4.69 -14.63 9.57
N TYR A 28 -4.31 -13.55 10.26
CA TYR A 28 -4.32 -13.46 11.73
C TYR A 28 -5.59 -12.81 12.28
N ALA A 29 -6.59 -12.57 11.43
CA ALA A 29 -7.84 -11.94 11.82
C ALA A 29 -8.54 -12.71 12.95
N ASN A 30 -9.00 -11.99 13.98
CA ASN A 30 -9.82 -12.52 15.05
C ASN A 30 -11.30 -12.40 14.67
N GLU A 31 -12.07 -13.50 14.79
CA GLU A 31 -13.47 -13.52 14.36
C GLU A 31 -14.31 -12.50 15.13
N LYS A 32 -14.15 -12.42 16.44
CA LYS A 32 -14.93 -11.51 17.28
C LYS A 32 -14.73 -10.04 16.91
N ASP A 33 -13.48 -9.64 16.65
CA ASP A 33 -13.17 -8.26 16.27
C ASP A 33 -13.85 -7.89 14.95
N TYR A 34 -13.81 -8.81 13.98
CA TYR A 34 -14.39 -8.55 12.67
C TYR A 34 -15.91 -8.65 12.66
N THR A 35 -16.51 -9.62 13.34
CA THR A 35 -17.97 -9.80 13.32
C THR A 35 -18.70 -8.85 14.27
N GLU A 36 -18.23 -8.72 15.51
CA GLU A 36 -18.86 -7.84 16.51
C GLU A 36 -18.34 -6.39 16.39
N GLY A 37 -17.03 -6.21 16.18
CA GLY A 37 -16.41 -4.90 16.11
C GLY A 37 -16.67 -4.20 14.77
N PHE A 38 -16.23 -4.79 13.66
CA PHE A 38 -16.35 -4.18 12.33
C PHE A 38 -17.66 -4.51 11.61
N LYS A 39 -18.56 -5.28 12.23
CA LYS A 39 -19.86 -5.67 11.67
C LYS A 39 -19.75 -6.44 10.34
N CYS A 40 -18.72 -7.26 10.20
CA CYS A 40 -18.60 -8.22 9.11
C CYS A 40 -19.55 -9.41 9.34
N THR A 41 -20.06 -9.98 8.27
CA THR A 41 -20.69 -11.30 8.33
C THR A 41 -19.62 -12.39 8.52
N LYS A 42 -20.05 -13.60 8.89
CA LYS A 42 -19.11 -14.74 9.00
C LYS A 42 -18.47 -15.10 7.66
N ASP A 43 -19.22 -14.94 6.57
CA ASP A 43 -18.70 -15.19 5.22
C ASP A 43 -17.66 -14.14 4.83
N GLU A 44 -17.92 -12.85 5.08
CA GLU A 44 -16.96 -11.77 4.87
C GLU A 44 -15.68 -11.99 5.67
N PHE A 45 -15.82 -12.37 6.95
CA PHE A 45 -14.67 -12.71 7.78
C PHE A 45 -13.87 -13.90 7.22
N SER A 46 -14.56 -14.96 6.80
CA SER A 46 -13.92 -16.14 6.21
C SER A 46 -13.13 -15.78 4.94
N ILE A 47 -13.69 -14.90 4.11
CA ILE A 47 -13.00 -14.37 2.93
C ILE A 47 -11.74 -13.62 3.35
N ILE A 48 -11.85 -12.63 4.25
CA ILE A 48 -10.72 -11.81 4.70
C ILE A 48 -9.57 -12.66 5.26
N LYS A 49 -9.94 -13.66 6.08
CA LYS A 49 -8.97 -14.57 6.71
C LYS A 49 -8.33 -15.55 5.73
N GLY A 50 -9.10 -16.03 4.75
CA GLY A 50 -8.67 -17.05 3.79
C GLY A 50 -7.94 -16.52 2.55
N LEU A 51 -8.01 -15.22 2.27
CA LEU A 51 -7.33 -14.63 1.13
C LEU A 51 -5.81 -14.66 1.31
N ASP A 52 -5.11 -15.03 0.24
CA ASP A 52 -3.66 -14.89 0.16
C ASP A 52 -3.26 -13.41 0.19
N THR A 53 -2.33 -13.06 1.05
CA THR A 53 -1.79 -11.68 1.19
C THR A 53 -1.11 -11.17 -0.07
N GLN A 54 -0.66 -12.06 -0.95
CA GLN A 54 -0.04 -11.72 -2.24
C GLN A 54 -1.04 -11.63 -3.39
N SER A 55 -2.31 -11.99 -3.17
CA SER A 55 -3.34 -12.05 -4.22
C SER A 55 -3.74 -10.69 -4.78
N ARG A 56 -3.43 -9.60 -4.08
CA ARG A 56 -3.91 -8.23 -4.35
C ARG A 56 -5.44 -8.11 -4.35
N LEU A 57 -6.12 -9.10 -3.76
CA LEU A 57 -7.55 -9.07 -3.55
C LEU A 57 -7.88 -8.30 -2.28
N MET A 58 -9.00 -7.62 -2.28
CA MET A 58 -9.54 -6.94 -1.12
C MET A 58 -11.06 -7.01 -1.13
N LEU A 59 -11.66 -7.01 0.05
CA LEU A 59 -13.11 -6.92 0.22
C LEU A 59 -13.50 -5.48 0.49
N ILE A 60 -14.38 -4.93 -0.33
CA ILE A 60 -15.00 -3.61 -0.10
C ILE A 60 -16.42 -3.83 0.38
N LYS A 61 -16.75 -3.23 1.52
CA LYS A 61 -18.08 -3.26 2.10
C LYS A 61 -18.66 -1.86 2.19
N GLN A 62 -19.89 -1.71 1.69
CA GLN A 62 -20.65 -0.48 1.80
C GLN A 62 -22.09 -0.81 2.21
N GLY A 63 -22.45 -0.46 3.43
CA GLY A 63 -23.71 -0.89 4.02
C GLY A 63 -23.84 -2.43 4.02
N PRO A 64 -24.95 -2.99 3.49
CA PRO A 64 -25.16 -4.43 3.43
C PRO A 64 -24.46 -5.11 2.24
N VAL A 65 -23.90 -4.35 1.32
CA VAL A 65 -23.28 -4.86 0.09
C VAL A 65 -21.79 -5.00 0.29
N SER A 66 -21.25 -6.15 -0.08
CA SER A 66 -19.81 -6.37 -0.17
C SER A 66 -19.42 -6.94 -1.53
N VAL A 67 -18.24 -6.55 -2.00
CA VAL A 67 -17.68 -6.99 -3.28
C VAL A 67 -16.19 -7.24 -3.12
N MET A 68 -15.71 -8.31 -3.74
CA MET A 68 -14.30 -8.62 -3.81
C MET A 68 -13.70 -8.02 -5.09
N ILE A 69 -12.66 -7.22 -4.93
CA ILE A 69 -11.95 -6.60 -6.05
C ILE A 69 -10.48 -7.00 -6.03
N ARG A 70 -9.85 -6.93 -7.19
CA ARG A 70 -8.40 -7.07 -7.35
C ARG A 70 -7.80 -5.73 -7.73
N LEU A 71 -6.81 -5.28 -6.97
CA LEU A 71 -6.04 -4.10 -7.33
C LEU A 71 -5.00 -4.50 -8.38
N ASP A 72 -5.19 -4.07 -9.62
CA ASP A 72 -4.22 -4.25 -10.69
C ASP A 72 -3.60 -2.90 -11.08
N LEU A 73 -2.35 -2.72 -10.68
CA LEU A 73 -1.53 -1.56 -10.99
C LEU A 73 -0.48 -1.87 -12.08
N GLY A 74 -0.69 -2.94 -12.86
CA GLY A 74 0.28 -3.40 -13.87
C GLY A 74 0.67 -2.34 -14.90
N ASN A 75 -0.23 -1.40 -15.20
CA ASN A 75 0.04 -0.29 -16.11
C ASN A 75 0.83 0.86 -15.47
N PHE A 76 0.98 0.87 -14.14
CA PHE A 76 1.69 1.90 -13.39
C PHE A 76 3.10 1.47 -12.97
N LYS A 77 3.80 0.69 -13.79
CA LYS A 77 5.11 0.09 -13.47
C LYS A 77 6.14 1.11 -12.95
N ARG A 78 6.19 2.30 -13.56
CA ARG A 78 7.11 3.36 -13.13
C ARG A 78 6.76 3.91 -11.76
N ALA A 79 5.49 4.25 -11.54
CA ALA A 79 5.01 4.72 -10.24
C ALA A 79 5.23 3.66 -9.15
N LEU A 80 4.90 2.39 -9.44
CA LEU A 80 5.16 1.30 -8.51
C LEU A 80 6.63 1.15 -8.14
N LYS A 81 7.55 1.32 -9.09
CA LYS A 81 8.99 1.25 -8.82
C LYS A 81 9.44 2.36 -7.85
N ILE A 82 8.84 3.55 -7.93
CA ILE A 82 9.13 4.66 -7.00
C ILE A 82 8.53 4.36 -5.62
N PHE A 83 7.25 3.99 -5.56
CA PHE A 83 6.53 3.80 -4.29
C PHE A 83 6.85 2.49 -3.56
N SER A 84 7.33 1.48 -4.28
CA SER A 84 7.74 0.18 -3.70
C SER A 84 9.23 0.16 -3.36
N GLY A 85 9.74 1.25 -2.82
CA GLY A 85 11.17 1.40 -2.53
C GLY A 85 11.75 0.22 -1.74
N THR A 86 12.72 -0.46 -2.33
CA THR A 86 13.63 -1.38 -1.62
C THR A 86 14.84 -0.60 -1.11
N ALA A 87 15.59 -1.18 -0.18
CA ALA A 87 16.84 -0.56 0.30
C ALA A 87 17.76 -0.15 -0.87
N GLY A 88 17.86 -1.01 -1.91
CA GLY A 88 18.68 -0.73 -3.09
C GLY A 88 18.14 0.43 -3.94
N THR A 89 16.83 0.51 -4.16
CA THR A 89 16.25 1.63 -4.94
C THR A 89 16.30 2.94 -4.17
N THR A 90 16.19 2.90 -2.84
CA THR A 90 16.33 4.08 -1.99
C THR A 90 17.76 4.62 -2.04
N GLN A 91 18.77 3.77 -1.83
CA GLN A 91 20.18 4.16 -1.92
C GLN A 91 20.54 4.69 -3.31
N PHE A 92 20.02 4.07 -4.36
CA PHE A 92 20.21 4.56 -5.73
C PHE A 92 19.58 5.94 -5.94
N GLY A 93 18.38 6.17 -5.42
CA GLY A 93 17.71 7.46 -5.44
C GLY A 93 18.51 8.55 -4.71
N GLU A 94 18.97 8.25 -3.50
CA GLU A 94 19.80 9.18 -2.71
C GLU A 94 21.11 9.54 -3.45
N LYS A 95 21.76 8.56 -4.07
CA LYS A 95 22.93 8.81 -4.90
C LYS A 95 22.61 9.71 -6.10
N LEU A 96 21.48 9.49 -6.77
CA LEU A 96 21.04 10.36 -7.86
C LEU A 96 20.78 11.79 -7.37
N PHE A 97 20.08 11.96 -6.24
CA PHE A 97 19.83 13.29 -5.69
C PHE A 97 21.11 14.05 -5.38
N SER A 98 22.14 13.36 -4.90
CA SER A 98 23.45 13.98 -4.66
C SER A 98 24.19 14.41 -5.94
N LEU A 99 23.89 13.75 -7.08
CA LEU A 99 24.54 14.02 -8.36
C LEU A 99 23.82 15.07 -9.20
N VAL A 100 22.47 15.02 -9.23
CA VAL A 100 21.67 15.81 -10.16
C VAL A 100 20.62 16.71 -9.48
N GLY A 101 20.50 16.64 -8.16
CA GLY A 101 19.49 17.35 -7.39
C GLY A 101 18.22 16.54 -7.21
N ASP A 102 17.32 17.05 -6.37
CA ASP A 102 16.10 16.38 -5.92
C ASP A 102 14.84 16.75 -6.74
N ALA A 103 14.96 17.61 -7.73
CA ALA A 103 13.86 17.98 -8.62
C ALA A 103 13.40 16.77 -9.44
N PRO A 104 12.12 16.33 -9.33
CA PRO A 104 11.62 15.10 -9.98
C PRO A 104 11.84 15.07 -11.50
N GLU A 105 11.64 16.17 -12.18
CA GLU A 105 11.84 16.31 -13.63
C GLU A 105 13.29 16.09 -14.05
N VAL A 106 14.25 16.25 -13.14
CA VAL A 106 15.67 16.05 -13.40
C VAL A 106 16.07 14.62 -13.14
N TRP A 107 15.82 14.07 -11.93
CA TRP A 107 16.33 12.76 -11.54
C TRP A 107 15.53 11.57 -12.08
N ILE A 108 14.20 11.71 -12.31
CA ILE A 108 13.34 10.61 -12.76
C ILE A 108 13.84 9.95 -14.05
N PRO A 109 14.27 10.69 -15.11
CA PRO A 109 14.79 10.07 -16.32
C PRO A 109 16.04 9.20 -16.08
N TYR A 110 16.90 9.57 -15.14
CA TYR A 110 18.06 8.76 -14.77
C TYR A 110 17.65 7.51 -13.96
N PHE A 111 16.68 7.67 -13.05
CA PHE A 111 16.19 6.58 -12.21
C PHE A 111 15.58 5.44 -13.02
N PHE A 112 14.94 5.76 -14.13
CA PHE A 112 14.35 4.77 -15.03
C PHE A 112 15.26 4.32 -16.17
N GLY A 113 16.45 4.91 -16.31
CA GLY A 113 17.38 4.60 -17.38
C GLY A 113 17.02 5.24 -18.73
N ASP A 114 16.16 6.25 -18.73
CA ASP A 114 15.83 7.02 -19.94
C ASP A 114 17.00 7.95 -20.34
N LYS A 115 17.88 8.26 -19.38
CA LYS A 115 19.14 8.96 -19.57
C LYS A 115 20.31 8.17 -18.98
N PRO A 116 21.49 8.20 -19.61
CA PRO A 116 22.69 7.60 -19.02
C PRO A 116 23.07 8.35 -17.75
N LEU A 117 23.57 7.59 -16.75
CA LEU A 117 24.01 8.20 -15.49
C LEU A 117 25.07 9.27 -15.77
N PRO A 118 25.00 10.41 -15.07
CA PRO A 118 26.06 11.41 -15.17
C PRO A 118 27.36 10.78 -14.67
N THR A 119 28.36 10.75 -15.52
CA THR A 119 29.71 10.39 -15.12
C THR A 119 30.21 11.44 -14.14
N SER A 120 30.72 10.96 -13.01
CA SER A 120 31.43 11.84 -12.08
C SER A 120 32.77 12.25 -12.70
N GLU A 121 32.74 13.10 -13.72
CA GLU A 121 33.95 13.83 -14.13
C GLU A 121 34.19 14.95 -13.12
N LYS A 122 34.79 14.58 -12.02
CA LYS A 122 35.76 15.36 -11.30
C LYS A 122 37.00 14.51 -11.22
N GLU A 123 37.61 14.28 -12.36
CA GLU A 123 39.04 14.08 -12.44
C GLU A 123 39.65 15.43 -12.83
N GLU A 124 40.31 15.99 -11.86
CA GLU A 124 41.51 16.84 -11.84
C GLU A 124 41.85 17.58 -13.15
N ALA A 125 41.67 18.86 -13.08
CA ALA A 125 42.60 19.76 -13.72
C ALA A 125 43.42 20.45 -12.62
#